data_757f025f19f5a7f7bf186feb5dfd39f2
#
_entry.id   757f025f19f5a7f7bf186feb5dfd39f2
#
_cell.length_a   1.000
_cell.length_b   1.000
_cell.length_c   1.000
_cell.angle_alpha   90.00
_cell.angle_beta   90.00
_cell.angle_gamma   90.00
#
_symmetry.space_group_name_H-M   'P 1'
#
loop_
_entity.id
_entity.type
_entity.pdbx_description
1 polymer ?
#
loop_
_entity_poly.entity_id
_entity_poly.type
_entity_poly.pdbx_seq_one_letter_code
_entity_poly.pdbx_strand_id
1 'polypeptide(L)'
;DNYKGWVRTSHFLSITKVDYIKINRKEKKFSSTDILVFNEKFKDYKVPAGSMISNCKYLGFSCIFNDKNFHSLEEIALSFLNSPYLWGGKTKFGTDCSGFVQSVFKIYGKILPRDSYQQALVGTEINLEDSKTGDLAFFGKKIDSITHVGIVISNNRIIHSSGKVRIDNIVNEGILNVDSKKISHELQSVRRIVN
;
A
#
# COMPACT_ATOMS: atom_id res chain seq x y z
N ASP A 1 -7.20 2.46 11.76
CA ASP A 1 -6.73 1.07 11.95
C ASP A 1 -6.90 0.57 13.41
N ASN A 2 -7.47 1.38 14.33
CA ASN A 2 -7.74 1.03 15.74
C ASN A 2 -6.53 0.53 16.58
N TYR A 3 -5.31 0.84 16.18
CA TYR A 3 -4.13 0.58 16.98
C TYR A 3 -4.04 1.52 18.17
N LYS A 4 -3.76 0.98 19.33
CA LYS A 4 -3.40 1.75 20.53
C LYS A 4 -1.88 1.73 20.68
N GLY A 5 -1.27 2.87 20.92
CA GLY A 5 0.18 2.97 21.07
C GLY A 5 0.61 4.33 21.61
N TRP A 6 1.89 4.44 21.90
CA TRP A 6 2.49 5.67 22.37
C TRP A 6 3.09 6.45 21.20
N VAL A 7 2.85 7.75 21.17
CA VAL A 7 3.39 8.66 20.17
C VAL A 7 4.16 9.76 20.88
N ARG A 8 5.35 10.12 20.39
CA ARG A 8 6.10 11.26 20.92
C ARG A 8 5.37 12.55 20.62
N THR A 9 5.41 13.51 21.53
CA THR A 9 4.76 14.82 21.38
C THR A 9 5.23 15.58 20.14
N SER A 10 6.47 15.36 19.70
CA SER A 10 7.02 15.92 18.46
C SER A 10 6.42 15.35 17.17
N HIS A 11 5.66 14.24 17.24
CA HIS A 11 5.10 13.56 16.07
C HIS A 11 3.63 13.90 15.81
N PHE A 12 3.02 14.76 16.62
CA PHE A 12 1.65 15.20 16.39
C PHE A 12 1.50 16.70 16.64
N LEU A 13 0.48 17.26 16.01
CA LEU A 13 0.04 18.63 16.23
C LEU A 13 -1.36 18.60 16.83
N SER A 14 -1.56 19.22 17.98
CA SER A 14 -2.89 19.39 18.57
C SER A 14 -3.71 20.37 17.72
N ILE A 15 -4.92 19.98 17.39
CA ILE A 15 -5.86 20.79 16.61
C ILE A 15 -7.19 20.88 17.33
N THR A 16 -7.99 21.89 17.01
CA THR A 16 -9.33 22.01 17.55
C THR A 16 -10.28 20.96 16.96
N LYS A 17 -11.37 20.64 17.67
CA LYS A 17 -12.41 19.75 17.14
C LYS A 17 -12.99 20.27 15.81
N VAL A 18 -13.11 21.61 15.67
CA VAL A 18 -13.62 22.24 14.45
C VAL A 18 -12.67 21.97 13.27
N ASP A 19 -11.37 22.15 13.48
CA ASP A 19 -10.36 21.91 12.46
C ASP A 19 -10.26 20.43 12.09
N TYR A 20 -10.35 19.53 13.07
CA TYR A 20 -10.42 18.10 12.83
C TYR A 20 -11.61 17.72 11.92
N ILE A 21 -12.79 18.29 12.16
CA ILE A 21 -13.97 18.07 11.32
C ILE A 21 -13.73 18.62 9.91
N LYS A 22 -13.20 19.84 9.78
CA LYS A 22 -12.90 20.46 8.47
C LYS A 22 -11.93 19.60 7.64
N ILE A 23 -10.85 19.11 8.27
CA ILE A 23 -9.84 18.28 7.63
C ILE A 23 -10.45 16.96 7.15
N ASN A 24 -11.26 16.32 7.98
CA ASN A 24 -11.84 15.01 7.66
C ASN A 24 -13.01 15.04 6.68
N ARG A 25 -13.65 16.21 6.50
CA ARG A 25 -14.71 16.40 5.48
C ARG A 25 -14.15 16.57 4.06
N LYS A 26 -12.88 16.93 3.91
CA LYS A 26 -12.27 17.07 2.59
C LYS A 26 -12.01 15.71 1.96
N GLU A 27 -12.15 15.65 0.65
CA GLU A 27 -11.70 14.52 -0.12
C GLU A 27 -10.21 14.27 0.14
N LYS A 28 -9.87 13.04 0.46
CA LYS A 28 -8.49 12.65 0.72
C LYS A 28 -7.76 12.48 -0.60
N LYS A 29 -6.79 13.37 -0.86
CA LYS A 29 -5.89 13.26 -2.01
C LYS A 29 -4.52 12.79 -1.56
N PHE A 30 -3.96 11.85 -2.31
CA PHE A 30 -2.64 11.29 -2.05
C PHE A 30 -1.72 11.58 -3.22
N SER A 31 -0.44 11.77 -2.94
CA SER A 31 0.57 11.95 -4.00
C SER A 31 0.76 10.66 -4.79
N SER A 32 0.77 10.74 -6.11
CA SER A 32 1.06 9.60 -6.98
C SER A 32 2.57 9.28 -7.03
N THR A 33 3.40 10.28 -6.82
CA THR A 33 4.87 10.19 -6.80
C THR A 33 5.44 10.82 -5.54
N ASP A 34 6.75 10.71 -5.36
CA ASP A 34 7.46 11.52 -4.38
C ASP A 34 7.34 13.00 -4.80
N ILE A 35 6.98 13.84 -3.84
CA ILE A 35 6.77 15.27 -4.10
C ILE A 35 7.67 16.12 -3.19
N LEU A 36 7.95 17.35 -3.62
CA LEU A 36 8.57 18.37 -2.79
C LEU A 36 7.49 19.15 -2.05
N VAL A 37 7.69 19.31 -0.75
CA VAL A 37 6.90 20.22 0.07
C VAL A 37 7.82 21.28 0.67
N PHE A 38 7.30 22.49 0.78
CA PHE A 38 8.05 23.62 1.32
C PHE A 38 7.16 24.57 2.11
N ASN A 39 7.75 25.29 3.02
CA ASN A 39 7.12 26.42 3.70
C ASN A 39 8.20 27.47 4.04
N GLU A 40 7.79 28.60 4.63
CA GLU A 40 8.71 29.69 4.98
C GLU A 40 9.83 29.27 5.95
N LYS A 41 9.59 28.29 6.81
CA LYS A 41 10.55 27.79 7.80
C LYS A 41 11.46 26.70 7.29
N PHE A 42 10.91 25.83 6.40
CA PHE A 42 11.60 24.67 5.86
C PHE A 42 11.71 24.85 4.35
N LYS A 43 12.94 24.97 3.85
CA LYS A 43 13.15 25.26 2.43
C LYS A 43 12.48 24.18 1.59
N ASP A 44 13.03 23.01 1.47
CA ASP A 44 12.43 21.94 0.67
C ASP A 44 12.68 20.58 1.32
N TYR A 45 11.68 19.73 1.37
CA TYR A 45 11.90 18.33 1.68
C TYR A 45 10.95 17.42 0.90
N LYS A 46 11.43 16.23 0.63
CA LYS A 46 10.68 15.20 -0.07
C LYS A 46 9.71 14.49 0.86
N VAL A 47 8.48 14.32 0.42
CA VAL A 47 7.55 13.36 1.00
C VAL A 47 7.28 12.23 -0.01
N PRO A 48 7.20 10.98 0.47
CA PRO A 48 7.09 9.83 -0.41
C PRO A 48 5.71 9.74 -1.07
N ALA A 49 5.65 9.02 -2.20
CA ALA A 49 4.41 8.63 -2.85
C ALA A 49 3.43 8.00 -1.85
N GLY A 50 2.14 8.27 -2.00
CA GLY A 50 1.10 7.87 -1.06
C GLY A 50 0.95 8.77 0.16
N SER A 51 1.70 9.88 0.25
CA SER A 51 1.50 10.90 1.29
C SER A 51 0.19 11.65 1.06
N MET A 52 -0.55 11.92 2.16
CA MET A 52 -1.80 12.69 2.09
C MET A 52 -1.48 14.16 1.85
N ILE A 53 -1.86 14.69 0.71
CA ILE A 53 -1.56 16.06 0.27
C ILE A 53 -2.72 17.02 0.44
N SER A 54 -3.94 16.53 0.61
CA SER A 54 -5.14 17.37 0.81
C SER A 54 -5.05 18.33 2.01
N ASN A 55 -4.17 18.04 2.96
CA ASN A 55 -3.98 18.82 4.18
C ASN A 55 -2.69 19.66 4.19
N CYS A 56 -1.87 19.62 3.15
CA CYS A 56 -0.62 20.39 3.07
C CYS A 56 -0.85 21.87 3.39
N LYS A 57 -1.81 22.49 2.70
CA LYS A 57 -2.13 23.91 2.90
C LYS A 57 -2.55 24.24 4.34
N TYR A 58 -3.30 23.34 5.00
CA TYR A 58 -3.71 23.53 6.40
C TYR A 58 -2.50 23.53 7.35
N LEU A 59 -1.49 22.70 7.04
CA LEU A 59 -0.25 22.60 7.80
C LEU A 59 0.78 23.68 7.42
N GLY A 60 0.39 24.65 6.57
CA GLY A 60 1.29 25.74 6.12
C GLY A 60 2.32 25.28 5.09
N PHE A 61 2.08 24.18 4.40
CA PHE A 61 2.94 23.70 3.31
C PHE A 61 2.35 23.98 1.94
N SER A 62 3.21 24.39 1.03
CA SER A 62 2.97 24.35 -0.40
C SER A 62 3.59 23.08 -0.99
N CYS A 63 2.98 22.52 -2.02
CA CYS A 63 3.44 21.30 -2.66
C CYS A 63 3.74 21.59 -4.13
N ILE A 64 4.89 21.13 -4.64
CA ILE A 64 5.16 21.05 -6.06
C ILE A 64 4.77 19.63 -6.48
N PHE A 65 3.75 19.55 -7.32
CA PHE A 65 3.28 18.29 -7.87
C PHE A 65 3.96 18.02 -9.20
N ASN A 66 4.66 16.89 -9.29
CA ASN A 66 4.90 16.22 -10.55
C ASN A 66 3.94 15.05 -10.59
N ASP A 67 2.65 15.33 -10.85
CA ASP A 67 1.66 14.27 -10.93
C ASP A 67 1.99 13.36 -12.11
N LYS A 68 2.47 12.17 -11.77
CA LYS A 68 2.51 11.08 -12.73
C LYS A 68 1.10 10.48 -12.74
N ASN A 69 0.37 10.67 -13.83
CA ASN A 69 -0.88 9.98 -14.03
C ASN A 69 -0.58 8.50 -14.29
N PHE A 70 -0.80 7.67 -13.29
CA PHE A 70 -0.82 6.22 -13.49
C PHE A 70 -2.14 5.84 -14.15
N HIS A 71 -2.06 5.00 -15.19
CA HIS A 71 -3.24 4.54 -15.93
C HIS A 71 -3.81 3.25 -15.34
N SER A 72 -3.05 2.54 -14.52
CA SER A 72 -3.48 1.28 -13.92
C SER A 72 -2.88 1.04 -12.52
N LEU A 73 -3.54 0.17 -11.75
CA LEU A 73 -3.04 -0.30 -10.47
C LEU A 73 -1.72 -1.05 -10.62
N GLU A 74 -1.54 -1.79 -11.72
CA GLU A 74 -0.29 -2.48 -12.04
C GLU A 74 0.89 -1.51 -12.20
N GLU A 75 0.71 -0.41 -12.93
CA GLU A 75 1.76 0.61 -13.06
C GLU A 75 2.19 1.20 -11.72
N ILE A 76 1.22 1.45 -10.83
CA ILE A 76 1.51 1.90 -9.48
C ILE A 76 2.32 0.84 -8.73
N ALA A 77 1.89 -0.43 -8.77
CA ALA A 77 2.57 -1.53 -8.12
C ALA A 77 4.01 -1.70 -8.64
N LEU A 78 4.20 -1.70 -9.95
CA LEU A 78 5.51 -1.77 -10.60
C LEU A 78 6.44 -0.60 -10.21
N SER A 79 5.89 0.56 -9.89
CA SER A 79 6.69 1.70 -9.44
C SER A 79 7.38 1.48 -8.09
N PHE A 80 6.99 0.46 -7.33
CA PHE A 80 7.63 0.02 -6.07
C PHE A 80 8.65 -1.11 -6.28
N LEU A 81 8.82 -1.62 -7.50
CA LEU A 81 9.72 -2.74 -7.77
C LEU A 81 11.12 -2.47 -7.21
N ASN A 82 11.72 -3.48 -6.55
CA ASN A 82 13.00 -3.41 -5.84
C ASN A 82 13.03 -2.52 -4.58
N SER A 83 11.92 -1.94 -4.12
CA SER A 83 11.86 -1.32 -2.79
C SER A 83 12.24 -2.36 -1.73
N PRO A 84 13.13 -2.05 -0.77
CA PRO A 84 13.57 -3.00 0.24
C PRO A 84 12.42 -3.36 1.20
N TYR A 85 12.45 -4.58 1.72
CA TYR A 85 11.54 -4.98 2.79
C TYR A 85 11.88 -4.25 4.09
N LEU A 86 10.86 -3.64 4.69
CA LEU A 86 10.96 -3.02 6.01
C LEU A 86 9.68 -3.28 6.78
N TRP A 87 9.77 -3.98 7.89
CA TRP A 87 8.61 -4.23 8.76
C TRP A 87 7.97 -2.91 9.21
N GLY A 88 6.66 -2.76 9.01
CA GLY A 88 5.92 -1.52 9.28
C GLY A 88 6.05 -0.45 8.20
N GLY A 89 6.91 -0.64 7.20
CA GLY A 89 7.14 0.29 6.12
C GLY A 89 5.96 0.41 5.15
N LYS A 90 5.80 1.60 4.55
CA LYS A 90 4.73 1.93 3.59
C LYS A 90 5.20 2.87 2.47
N THR A 91 6.49 2.85 2.16
CA THR A 91 7.08 3.75 1.16
C THR A 91 8.02 2.99 0.24
N LYS A 92 8.44 3.61 -0.85
CA LYS A 92 9.46 3.05 -1.77
C LYS A 92 10.84 2.90 -1.11
N PHE A 93 11.09 3.59 -0.01
CA PHE A 93 12.33 3.49 0.77
C PHE A 93 12.35 2.29 1.71
N GLY A 94 11.21 1.66 1.90
CA GLY A 94 11.01 0.45 2.68
C GLY A 94 9.53 0.16 2.88
N THR A 95 9.12 -1.09 2.63
CA THR A 95 7.74 -1.51 2.74
C THR A 95 7.63 -2.98 3.14
N ASP A 96 6.64 -3.32 3.99
CA ASP A 96 6.24 -4.72 4.20
C ASP A 96 5.14 -5.14 3.20
N CYS A 97 4.69 -6.38 3.26
CA CYS A 97 3.74 -6.95 2.31
C CYS A 97 2.41 -6.18 2.27
N SER A 98 1.78 -6.00 3.41
CA SER A 98 0.48 -5.30 3.51
C SER A 98 0.63 -3.78 3.39
N GLY A 99 1.76 -3.22 3.80
CA GLY A 99 2.09 -1.80 3.61
C GLY A 99 2.30 -1.44 2.15
N PHE A 100 2.92 -2.32 1.36
CA PHE A 100 3.02 -2.22 -0.09
C PHE A 100 1.63 -2.18 -0.73
N VAL A 101 0.81 -3.20 -0.46
CA VAL A 101 -0.56 -3.28 -0.96
C VAL A 101 -1.38 -2.05 -0.55
N GLN A 102 -1.33 -1.66 0.73
CA GLN A 102 -2.04 -0.48 1.23
C GLN A 102 -1.62 0.80 0.48
N SER A 103 -0.31 0.96 0.21
CA SER A 103 0.22 2.15 -0.47
C SER A 103 -0.18 2.20 -1.94
N VAL A 104 -0.12 1.08 -2.65
CA VAL A 104 -0.57 0.96 -4.05
C VAL A 104 -2.04 1.32 -4.18
N PHE A 105 -2.89 0.68 -3.37
CA PHE A 105 -4.34 0.94 -3.41
C PHE A 105 -4.69 2.36 -3.00
N LYS A 106 -3.98 2.92 -2.02
CA LYS A 106 -4.18 4.31 -1.60
C LYS A 106 -3.87 5.32 -2.72
N ILE A 107 -2.78 5.11 -3.47
CA ILE A 107 -2.45 5.91 -4.65
C ILE A 107 -3.50 5.73 -5.74
N TYR A 108 -4.04 4.52 -5.90
CA TYR A 108 -5.12 4.21 -6.84
C TYR A 108 -6.49 4.81 -6.43
N GLY A 109 -6.60 5.34 -5.20
CA GLY A 109 -7.82 5.97 -4.67
C GLY A 109 -8.68 5.07 -3.77
N LYS A 110 -8.18 3.90 -3.38
CA LYS A 110 -8.86 2.97 -2.45
C LYS A 110 -8.09 2.85 -1.14
N ILE A 111 -8.79 2.94 -0.02
CA ILE A 111 -8.18 2.80 1.32
C ILE A 111 -8.40 1.37 1.82
N LEU A 112 -7.31 0.68 2.12
CA LEU A 112 -7.33 -0.66 2.71
C LEU A 112 -6.87 -0.62 4.18
N PRO A 113 -7.26 -1.63 4.99
CA PRO A 113 -6.71 -1.83 6.32
C PRO A 113 -5.18 -2.01 6.31
N ARG A 114 -4.55 -1.89 7.48
CA ARG A 114 -3.08 -1.96 7.59
C ARG A 114 -2.53 -3.37 7.41
N ASP A 115 -3.13 -4.35 8.06
CA ASP A 115 -2.58 -5.69 8.13
C ASP A 115 -3.17 -6.64 7.12
N SER A 116 -2.37 -7.62 6.68
CA SER A 116 -2.77 -8.61 5.68
C SER A 116 -4.03 -9.39 6.10
N TYR A 117 -4.15 -9.80 7.37
CA TYR A 117 -5.33 -10.50 7.85
C TYR A 117 -6.60 -9.63 7.82
N GLN A 118 -6.48 -8.31 8.03
CA GLN A 118 -7.60 -7.37 7.90
C GLN A 118 -7.95 -7.14 6.44
N GLN A 119 -6.94 -7.05 5.56
CA GLN A 119 -7.13 -6.91 4.12
C GLN A 119 -7.84 -8.13 3.53
N ALA A 120 -7.56 -9.33 4.07
CA ALA A 120 -8.22 -10.57 3.65
C ALA A 120 -9.73 -10.62 3.95
N LEU A 121 -10.25 -9.69 4.76
CA LEU A 121 -11.68 -9.56 5.04
C LEU A 121 -12.39 -8.56 4.11
N VAL A 122 -11.66 -7.91 3.21
CA VAL A 122 -12.20 -6.88 2.31
C VAL A 122 -12.44 -7.49 0.92
N GLY A 123 -13.49 -7.00 0.24
CA GLY A 123 -13.81 -7.41 -1.13
C GLY A 123 -14.52 -8.75 -1.24
N THR A 124 -14.62 -9.25 -2.47
CA THR A 124 -15.29 -10.51 -2.81
C THR A 124 -14.28 -11.62 -3.04
N GLU A 125 -14.50 -12.76 -2.42
CA GLU A 125 -13.67 -13.95 -2.64
C GLU A 125 -13.90 -14.51 -4.03
N ILE A 126 -12.83 -14.91 -4.70
CA ILE A 126 -12.81 -15.49 -6.04
C ILE A 126 -11.83 -16.65 -6.11
N ASN A 127 -11.99 -17.54 -7.12
CA ASN A 127 -10.98 -18.55 -7.40
C ASN A 127 -9.74 -17.92 -8.06
N LEU A 128 -8.57 -18.55 -7.88
CA LEU A 128 -7.33 -18.08 -8.51
C LEU A 128 -7.46 -18.03 -10.05
N GLU A 129 -8.14 -19.00 -10.64
CA GLU A 129 -8.37 -19.09 -12.09
C GLU A 129 -9.18 -17.91 -12.66
N ASP A 130 -10.05 -17.32 -11.84
CA ASP A 130 -10.87 -16.15 -12.17
C ASP A 130 -10.15 -14.82 -11.86
N SER A 131 -8.92 -14.90 -11.35
CA SER A 131 -8.20 -13.71 -10.90
C SER A 131 -7.78 -12.83 -12.07
N LYS A 132 -7.77 -11.53 -11.80
CA LYS A 132 -7.39 -10.47 -12.75
C LYS A 132 -6.33 -9.58 -12.11
N THR A 133 -5.64 -8.83 -12.95
CA THR A 133 -4.70 -7.80 -12.48
C THR A 133 -5.38 -6.86 -11.48
N GLY A 134 -4.78 -6.72 -10.29
CA GLY A 134 -5.29 -5.90 -9.18
C GLY A 134 -6.02 -6.70 -8.11
N ASP A 135 -6.33 -7.97 -8.32
CA ASP A 135 -6.85 -8.83 -7.26
C ASP A 135 -5.75 -9.11 -6.22
N LEU A 136 -6.14 -9.34 -4.97
CA LEU A 136 -5.24 -9.62 -3.87
C LEU A 136 -5.22 -11.10 -3.55
N ALA A 137 -4.01 -11.67 -3.50
CA ALA A 137 -3.81 -13.04 -3.01
C ALA A 137 -3.22 -13.02 -1.60
N PHE A 138 -3.78 -13.85 -0.73
CA PHE A 138 -3.48 -13.92 0.70
C PHE A 138 -2.89 -15.29 1.05
N PHE A 139 -1.85 -15.26 1.89
CA PHE A 139 -1.03 -16.43 2.18
C PHE A 139 -0.84 -16.62 3.68
N GLY A 140 -0.72 -17.88 4.08
CA GLY A 140 -0.51 -18.27 5.47
C GLY A 140 -0.58 -19.78 5.63
N LYS A 141 -0.42 -20.28 6.85
CA LYS A 141 -0.58 -21.71 7.14
C LYS A 141 -2.04 -22.17 7.20
N LYS A 142 -2.94 -21.24 7.51
CA LYS A 142 -4.40 -21.47 7.62
C LYS A 142 -5.12 -20.19 7.25
N ILE A 143 -6.39 -20.28 6.86
CA ILE A 143 -7.23 -19.15 6.51
C ILE A 143 -7.34 -18.10 7.64
N ASP A 144 -7.32 -18.56 8.89
CA ASP A 144 -7.36 -17.69 10.08
C ASP A 144 -5.98 -17.14 10.49
N SER A 145 -4.93 -17.49 9.74
CA SER A 145 -3.54 -17.15 10.04
C SER A 145 -2.84 -16.55 8.81
N ILE A 146 -3.46 -15.51 8.23
CA ILE A 146 -2.88 -14.79 7.11
C ILE A 146 -1.69 -13.96 7.58
N THR A 147 -0.54 -14.22 6.99
CA THR A 147 0.72 -13.55 7.32
C THR A 147 1.33 -12.79 6.16
N HIS A 148 0.84 -13.01 4.92
CA HIS A 148 1.39 -12.38 3.74
C HIS A 148 0.30 -12.06 2.72
N VAL A 149 0.58 -11.06 1.86
CA VAL A 149 -0.32 -10.61 0.79
C VAL A 149 0.50 -10.09 -0.39
N GLY A 150 -0.06 -10.25 -1.59
CA GLY A 150 0.48 -9.68 -2.82
C GLY A 150 -0.65 -9.29 -3.78
N ILE A 151 -0.27 -8.57 -4.84
CA ILE A 151 -1.17 -8.12 -5.90
C ILE A 151 -0.97 -9.03 -7.10
N VAL A 152 -2.03 -9.66 -7.57
CA VAL A 152 -2.01 -10.43 -8.82
C VAL A 152 -1.80 -9.47 -9.99
N ILE A 153 -0.88 -9.81 -10.87
CA ILE A 153 -0.64 -9.13 -12.15
C ILE A 153 -0.80 -10.11 -13.32
N SER A 154 -0.74 -9.61 -14.55
CA SER A 154 -0.98 -10.44 -15.74
C SER A 154 -0.10 -11.71 -15.79
N ASN A 155 -0.57 -12.75 -16.50
CA ASN A 155 0.16 -14.00 -16.78
C ASN A 155 0.54 -14.84 -15.53
N ASN A 156 -0.40 -15.04 -14.61
CA ASN A 156 -0.19 -15.84 -13.40
C ASN A 156 1.02 -15.40 -12.57
N ARG A 157 1.25 -14.09 -12.50
CA ARG A 157 2.31 -13.48 -11.69
C ARG A 157 1.72 -12.68 -10.54
N ILE A 158 2.52 -12.57 -9.51
CA ILE A 158 2.21 -11.79 -8.32
C ILE A 158 3.34 -10.82 -8.01
N ILE A 159 3.00 -9.57 -7.69
CA ILE A 159 3.96 -8.62 -7.14
C ILE A 159 3.71 -8.48 -5.65
N HIS A 160 4.75 -8.68 -4.86
CA HIS A 160 4.67 -8.68 -3.40
C HIS A 160 5.99 -8.24 -2.77
N SER A 161 5.96 -7.89 -1.46
CA SER A 161 7.16 -7.50 -0.71
C SER A 161 7.65 -8.67 0.15
N SER A 162 8.75 -9.31 -0.29
CA SER A 162 9.44 -10.40 0.41
C SER A 162 10.95 -10.27 0.16
N GLY A 163 11.68 -9.82 1.19
CA GLY A 163 13.06 -9.35 1.07
C GLY A 163 13.15 -7.99 0.36
N LYS A 164 12.43 -7.85 -0.72
CA LYS A 164 12.18 -6.61 -1.49
C LYS A 164 10.83 -6.74 -2.21
N VAL A 165 10.33 -5.67 -2.79
CA VAL A 165 9.22 -5.76 -3.75
C VAL A 165 9.71 -6.46 -5.01
N ARG A 166 9.09 -7.59 -5.32
CA ARG A 166 9.51 -8.50 -6.38
C ARG A 166 8.32 -9.13 -7.09
N ILE A 167 8.57 -9.73 -8.24
CA ILE A 167 7.58 -10.48 -9.01
C ILE A 167 7.97 -11.95 -8.98
N ASP A 168 7.01 -12.79 -8.60
CA ASP A 168 7.11 -14.23 -8.63
C ASP A 168 5.88 -14.81 -9.37
N ASN A 169 5.86 -16.13 -9.61
CA ASN A 169 4.69 -16.81 -10.17
C ASN A 169 3.70 -17.14 -9.05
N ILE A 170 2.40 -17.12 -9.38
CA ILE A 170 1.35 -17.60 -8.48
C ILE A 170 0.73 -18.86 -9.08
N VAL A 171 0.61 -19.90 -8.27
CA VAL A 171 -0.01 -21.19 -8.57
C VAL A 171 -0.99 -21.57 -7.45
N ASN A 172 -1.77 -22.64 -7.64
CA ASN A 172 -2.77 -23.05 -6.64
C ASN A 172 -2.17 -23.36 -5.26
N GLU A 173 -0.93 -23.85 -5.21
CA GLU A 173 -0.22 -24.12 -3.96
C GLU A 173 0.30 -22.84 -3.28
N GLY A 174 0.49 -21.75 -4.05
CA GLY A 174 1.01 -20.50 -3.48
C GLY A 174 1.95 -19.72 -4.39
N ILE A 175 2.89 -19.00 -3.79
CA ILE A 175 3.92 -18.25 -4.52
C ILE A 175 5.07 -19.20 -4.87
N LEU A 176 5.22 -19.48 -6.16
CA LEU A 176 6.38 -20.16 -6.71
C LEU A 176 7.51 -19.15 -6.94
N ASN A 177 8.47 -19.13 -6.03
CA ASN A 177 9.59 -18.20 -6.09
C ASN A 177 10.46 -18.46 -7.34
N VAL A 178 10.68 -17.42 -8.15
CA VAL A 178 11.38 -17.56 -9.46
C VAL A 178 12.84 -17.91 -9.33
N ASP A 179 13.50 -17.61 -8.20
CA ASP A 179 14.91 -17.89 -7.96
C ASP A 179 15.09 -19.31 -7.40
N SER A 180 14.40 -19.65 -6.32
CA SER A 180 14.54 -20.92 -5.61
C SER A 180 13.76 -22.08 -6.22
N LYS A 181 12.79 -21.79 -7.10
CA LYS A 181 11.84 -22.76 -7.70
C LYS A 181 11.03 -23.55 -6.67
N LYS A 182 10.80 -22.96 -5.49
CA LYS A 182 10.03 -23.56 -4.39
C LYS A 182 8.85 -22.68 -4.03
N ILE A 183 7.82 -23.30 -3.47
CA ILE A 183 6.71 -22.57 -2.86
C ILE A 183 7.24 -21.86 -1.62
N SER A 184 7.11 -20.54 -1.59
CA SER A 184 7.57 -19.69 -0.50
C SER A 184 6.46 -19.29 0.47
N HIS A 185 5.22 -19.22 -0.02
CA HIS A 185 4.04 -18.82 0.75
C HIS A 185 2.83 -19.61 0.24
N GLU A 186 2.14 -20.32 1.13
CA GLU A 186 0.97 -21.13 0.79
C GLU A 186 -0.28 -20.26 0.57
N LEU A 187 -0.98 -20.44 -0.55
CA LEU A 187 -2.19 -19.69 -0.89
C LEU A 187 -3.36 -20.09 0.01
N GLN A 188 -4.08 -19.09 0.51
CA GLN A 188 -5.27 -19.30 1.33
C GLN A 188 -6.54 -18.75 0.68
N SER A 189 -6.47 -17.57 0.05
CA SER A 189 -7.61 -16.98 -0.64
C SER A 189 -7.17 -15.92 -1.65
N VAL A 190 -8.05 -15.64 -2.60
CA VAL A 190 -7.90 -14.51 -3.53
C VAL A 190 -9.15 -13.63 -3.42
N ARG A 191 -8.94 -12.31 -3.42
CA ARG A 191 -10.05 -11.36 -3.30
C ARG A 191 -9.99 -10.24 -4.32
N ARG A 192 -11.14 -9.93 -4.88
CA ARG A 192 -11.37 -8.76 -5.75
C ARG A 192 -11.81 -7.56 -4.92
N ILE A 193 -11.02 -6.49 -5.01
CA ILE A 193 -11.25 -5.24 -4.27
C ILE A 193 -11.86 -4.16 -5.16
N VAL A 194 -11.55 -4.21 -6.45
CA VAL A 194 -11.98 -3.21 -7.44
C VAL A 194 -12.70 -3.95 -8.57
N ASN A 195 -13.91 -3.52 -8.87
CA ASN A 195 -14.71 -4.02 -10.01
C ASN A 195 -14.30 -3.32 -11.30
#